data_905bc7bc0241c1fbae1b41406a1d08e5
#
_entry.id   905bc7bc0241c1fbae1b41406a1d08e5
#
_cell.length_a   1.000
_cell.length_b   1.000
_cell.length_c   1.000
_cell.angle_alpha   90.00
_cell.angle_beta   90.00
_cell.angle_gamma   90.00
#
_symmetry.space_group_name_H-M   'P 1'
#
loop_
_entity.id
_entity.type
_entity.pdbx_description
1 polymer ?
#
loop_
_entity_poly.entity_id
_entity_poly.type
_entity_poly.pdbx_seq_one_letter_code
_entity_poly.pdbx_strand_id
1 'polypeptide(L)'
;MTRQRWIGRTDEVAVVRQCKLAGVSRATVYAQKNPCSVDTLDLLHSRLIDEEYTRHPFYGSRRMVIFLNKAGHVVNRKRVQRLMRAMGLAGMAPGPNTSRKHPEHKVYPYLLRGVPIVRPNQVWSTDITYIRLAHGFVYLVAIIDWYSRRVLNWRISNSMEAVFCVDCLEDALRTHGKPEIFNSDQGAQFTSTGFTGVLEREGIEVSMDGRGRVFDNIFVERLWRNVKYEDVYLKGYATIGELMLGLAEYFVFYNSERPHQSLANKTPDVVYRTALGGGALILDKFLRADEEPSVPLRSTGGSSSANTESTATATATTKPKAKPGQRRSAASAVESTA
;
A
#
# COMPACT_ATOMS: atom_id res chain seq x y z
N MET A 1 -43.51 -6.80 2.95
CA MET A 1 -43.71 -8.21 3.37
C MET A 1 -42.97 -9.13 2.41
N THR A 2 -42.20 -10.09 2.94
CA THR A 2 -41.49 -11.06 2.06
C THR A 2 -42.44 -12.15 1.61
N ARG A 3 -42.44 -12.50 0.31
CA ARG A 3 -43.29 -13.55 -0.31
C ARG A 3 -43.24 -14.89 0.44
N GLN A 4 -42.20 -15.13 1.22
CA GLN A 4 -42.01 -16.32 2.06
C GLN A 4 -43.07 -16.42 3.19
N ARG A 5 -43.63 -15.30 3.66
CA ARG A 5 -44.68 -15.27 4.71
C ARG A 5 -46.07 -15.70 4.19
N TRP A 6 -46.25 -15.83 2.88
CA TRP A 6 -47.52 -16.27 2.27
C TRP A 6 -47.65 -17.79 2.26
N ILE A 7 -46.62 -18.53 2.68
CA ILE A 7 -46.59 -19.98 2.62
C ILE A 7 -46.87 -20.52 4.02
N GLY A 8 -48.09 -21.08 4.20
CA GLY A 8 -48.50 -21.74 5.41
C GLY A 8 -48.25 -23.25 5.32
N ARG A 9 -47.75 -23.83 6.41
CA ARG A 9 -47.52 -25.29 6.46
C ARG A 9 -48.75 -26.09 6.75
N THR A 10 -49.80 -25.42 7.27
CA THR A 10 -51.06 -25.99 7.69
C THR A 10 -52.22 -25.70 6.72
N ASP A 11 -51.96 -25.02 5.62
CA ASP A 11 -52.98 -24.66 4.67
C ASP A 11 -53.41 -25.89 3.81
N GLU A 12 -54.65 -25.88 3.27
CA GLU A 12 -55.20 -26.94 2.44
C GLU A 12 -54.38 -27.19 1.16
N VAL A 13 -53.62 -26.18 0.69
CA VAL A 13 -52.79 -26.27 -0.50
C VAL A 13 -51.37 -26.73 -0.12
N ALA A 14 -50.90 -27.80 -0.75
CA ALA A 14 -49.56 -28.33 -0.48
C ALA A 14 -48.49 -27.28 -0.66
N VAL A 15 -47.49 -27.22 0.28
CA VAL A 15 -46.39 -26.26 0.30
C VAL A 15 -45.65 -26.16 -1.04
N VAL A 16 -45.53 -27.26 -1.78
CA VAL A 16 -44.91 -27.31 -3.13
C VAL A 16 -45.66 -26.39 -4.10
N ARG A 17 -46.97 -26.41 -4.07
CA ARG A 17 -47.82 -25.62 -4.98
C ARG A 17 -47.84 -24.16 -4.54
N GLN A 18 -47.90 -23.90 -3.21
CA GLN A 18 -47.75 -22.54 -2.63
C GLN A 18 -46.40 -21.91 -3.02
N CYS A 19 -45.26 -22.64 -2.92
CA CYS A 19 -43.94 -22.18 -3.34
C CYS A 19 -43.92 -21.81 -4.82
N LYS A 20 -44.54 -22.63 -5.68
CA LYS A 20 -44.59 -22.37 -7.13
C LYS A 20 -45.40 -21.10 -7.43
N LEU A 21 -46.55 -20.90 -6.76
CA LEU A 21 -47.39 -19.71 -6.91
C LEU A 21 -46.73 -18.44 -6.38
N ALA A 22 -46.04 -18.54 -5.26
CA ALA A 22 -45.35 -17.41 -4.65
C ALA A 22 -43.98 -17.09 -5.31
N GLY A 23 -43.46 -17.94 -6.20
CA GLY A 23 -42.14 -17.80 -6.84
C GLY A 23 -41.00 -17.91 -5.81
N VAL A 24 -41.15 -18.77 -4.78
CA VAL A 24 -40.17 -18.97 -3.70
C VAL A 24 -39.63 -20.39 -3.75
N SER A 25 -38.31 -20.59 -3.61
CA SER A 25 -37.73 -21.93 -3.58
C SER A 25 -38.16 -22.71 -2.34
N ARG A 26 -38.41 -24.03 -2.47
CA ARG A 26 -38.70 -24.89 -1.31
C ARG A 26 -37.59 -24.85 -0.26
N ALA A 27 -36.31 -24.84 -0.72
CA ALA A 27 -35.17 -24.73 0.18
C ALA A 27 -35.23 -23.48 1.05
N THR A 28 -35.70 -22.36 0.52
CA THR A 28 -35.86 -21.10 1.26
C THR A 28 -36.95 -21.21 2.35
N VAL A 29 -38.03 -21.96 2.07
CA VAL A 29 -39.13 -22.13 3.02
C VAL A 29 -38.77 -23.10 4.14
N TYR A 30 -38.02 -24.15 3.82
CA TYR A 30 -37.57 -25.16 4.80
C TYR A 30 -36.24 -24.80 5.45
N ALA A 31 -35.51 -23.79 4.98
CA ALA A 31 -34.35 -23.27 5.66
C ALA A 31 -34.83 -22.74 7.07
N GLN A 32 -34.81 -23.61 8.05
CA GLN A 32 -35.00 -23.21 9.44
C GLN A 32 -33.88 -22.20 9.73
N LYS A 33 -34.28 -20.96 10.01
CA LYS A 33 -33.42 -20.05 10.74
C LYS A 33 -33.27 -20.62 12.13
N ASN A 34 -32.31 -21.51 12.34
CA ASN A 34 -31.89 -21.79 13.70
C ASN A 34 -31.62 -20.45 14.35
N PRO A 35 -32.27 -20.13 15.49
CA PRO A 35 -31.90 -18.95 16.24
C PRO A 35 -30.39 -19.06 16.46
N CYS A 36 -29.65 -18.13 15.89
CA CYS A 36 -28.20 -18.11 16.00
C CYS A 36 -27.88 -18.06 17.49
N SER A 37 -27.47 -19.15 18.08
CA SER A 37 -26.93 -19.14 19.44
C SER A 37 -25.81 -18.12 19.43
N VAL A 38 -25.91 -17.12 20.29
CA VAL A 38 -24.90 -16.05 20.34
C VAL A 38 -23.60 -16.70 20.76
N ASP A 39 -22.66 -16.81 19.82
CA ASP A 39 -21.34 -17.32 20.09
C ASP A 39 -20.61 -16.30 21.00
N THR A 40 -20.25 -16.73 22.22
CA THR A 40 -19.56 -15.89 23.21
C THR A 40 -18.25 -15.35 22.66
N LEU A 41 -17.55 -16.11 21.79
CA LEU A 41 -16.36 -15.68 21.09
C LEU A 41 -16.67 -14.59 20.03
N ASP A 42 -17.83 -14.64 19.39
CA ASP A 42 -18.26 -13.58 18.47
C ASP A 42 -18.55 -12.28 19.22
N LEU A 43 -19.13 -12.35 20.42
CA LEU A 43 -19.33 -11.15 21.26
C LEU A 43 -18.01 -10.54 21.70
N LEU A 44 -17.06 -11.36 22.16
CA LEU A 44 -15.73 -10.90 22.54
C LEU A 44 -15.01 -10.24 21.36
N HIS A 45 -14.99 -10.92 20.21
CA HIS A 45 -14.36 -10.36 19.02
C HIS A 45 -15.05 -9.08 18.53
N SER A 46 -16.38 -9.01 18.59
CA SER A 46 -17.13 -7.80 18.23
C SER A 46 -16.75 -6.62 19.12
N ARG A 47 -16.64 -6.84 20.43
CA ARG A 47 -16.21 -5.81 21.38
C ARG A 47 -14.80 -5.32 21.06
N LEU A 48 -13.84 -6.22 20.86
CA LEU A 48 -12.46 -5.86 20.52
C LEU A 48 -12.39 -5.11 19.16
N ILE A 49 -13.18 -5.53 18.18
CA ILE A 49 -13.28 -4.86 16.88
C ILE A 49 -13.85 -3.46 17.04
N ASP A 50 -14.86 -3.28 17.87
CA ASP A 50 -15.51 -1.98 18.12
C ASP A 50 -14.54 -1.02 18.83
N GLU A 51 -13.86 -1.47 19.86
CA GLU A 51 -12.84 -0.71 20.59
C GLU A 51 -11.71 -0.26 19.65
N GLU A 52 -11.20 -1.16 18.81
CA GLU A 52 -10.14 -0.84 17.86
C GLU A 52 -10.64 0.03 16.71
N TYR A 53 -11.87 -0.19 16.24
CA TYR A 53 -12.47 0.64 15.19
C TYR A 53 -12.72 2.08 15.68
N THR A 54 -13.06 2.26 16.94
CA THR A 54 -13.20 3.59 17.53
C THR A 54 -11.89 4.36 17.53
N ARG A 55 -10.76 3.67 17.73
CA ARG A 55 -9.41 4.28 17.64
C ARG A 55 -8.95 4.49 16.20
N HIS A 56 -9.24 3.50 15.33
CA HIS A 56 -8.75 3.47 13.96
C HIS A 56 -9.87 3.14 12.96
N PRO A 57 -10.82 4.08 12.68
CA PRO A 57 -12.00 3.83 11.83
C PRO A 57 -11.67 3.50 10.37
N PHE A 58 -10.44 3.74 9.95
CA PHE A 58 -9.90 3.37 8.63
C PHE A 58 -9.42 1.91 8.56
N TYR A 59 -9.48 1.13 9.66
CA TYR A 59 -9.15 -0.29 9.64
C TYR A 59 -10.29 -1.10 9.01
N GLY A 60 -10.02 -1.68 7.83
CA GLY A 60 -10.88 -2.69 7.23
C GLY A 60 -10.59 -4.08 7.79
N SER A 61 -11.39 -5.06 7.37
CA SER A 61 -11.33 -6.44 7.88
C SER A 61 -9.94 -7.09 7.85
N ARG A 62 -9.05 -6.70 6.91
CA ARG A 62 -7.69 -7.24 6.84
C ARG A 62 -6.82 -6.76 8.01
N ARG A 63 -6.87 -5.47 8.35
CA ARG A 63 -6.12 -4.90 9.48
C ARG A 63 -6.70 -5.36 10.82
N MET A 64 -8.02 -5.47 10.92
CA MET A 64 -8.69 -6.02 12.10
C MET A 64 -8.28 -7.46 12.40
N VAL A 65 -8.09 -8.32 11.39
CA VAL A 65 -7.52 -9.67 11.59
C VAL A 65 -6.13 -9.60 12.19
N ILE A 66 -5.26 -8.69 11.68
CA ILE A 66 -3.90 -8.54 12.19
C ILE A 66 -3.92 -8.07 13.65
N PHE A 67 -4.77 -7.10 13.97
CA PHE A 67 -4.96 -6.61 15.33
C PHE A 67 -5.39 -7.75 16.28
N LEU A 68 -6.45 -8.48 15.93
CA LEU A 68 -6.95 -9.59 16.75
C LEU A 68 -5.89 -10.69 16.94
N ASN A 69 -5.16 -11.03 15.88
CA ASN A 69 -4.09 -12.03 15.97
C ASN A 69 -2.94 -11.56 16.89
N LYS A 70 -2.56 -10.29 16.84
CA LYS A 70 -1.58 -9.69 17.78
C LYS A 70 -2.09 -9.70 19.21
N ALA A 71 -3.39 -9.57 19.43
CA ALA A 71 -4.04 -9.67 20.74
C ALA A 71 -4.26 -11.13 21.21
N GLY A 72 -3.72 -12.12 20.50
CA GLY A 72 -3.82 -13.54 20.85
C GLY A 72 -5.08 -14.25 20.33
N HIS A 73 -5.91 -13.57 19.53
CA HIS A 73 -7.14 -14.14 18.98
C HIS A 73 -6.93 -14.59 17.53
N VAL A 74 -6.72 -15.87 17.29
CA VAL A 74 -6.58 -16.42 15.94
C VAL A 74 -7.95 -16.46 15.25
N VAL A 75 -8.16 -15.56 14.29
CA VAL A 75 -9.44 -15.41 13.59
C VAL A 75 -9.29 -15.40 12.08
N ASN A 76 -10.27 -15.99 11.38
CA ASN A 76 -10.35 -15.95 9.93
C ASN A 76 -10.97 -14.60 9.48
N ARG A 77 -10.43 -14.05 8.38
CA ARG A 77 -10.95 -12.81 7.77
C ARG A 77 -12.45 -12.85 7.48
N LYS A 78 -13.01 -14.00 7.04
CA LYS A 78 -14.45 -14.15 6.78
C LYS A 78 -15.29 -13.92 8.05
N ARG A 79 -14.81 -14.40 9.22
CA ARG A 79 -15.46 -14.16 10.51
C ARG A 79 -15.44 -12.67 10.87
N VAL A 80 -14.28 -12.03 10.78
CA VAL A 80 -14.16 -10.57 11.04
C VAL A 80 -15.04 -9.76 10.10
N GLN A 81 -15.08 -10.09 8.80
CA GLN A 81 -15.94 -9.43 7.82
C GLN A 81 -17.42 -9.54 8.16
N ARG A 82 -17.84 -10.72 8.63
CA ARG A 82 -19.23 -10.95 9.08
C ARG A 82 -19.57 -10.12 10.30
N LEU A 83 -18.69 -10.08 11.31
CA LEU A 83 -18.88 -9.30 12.53
C LEU A 83 -18.92 -7.81 12.24
N MET A 84 -17.96 -7.27 11.49
CA MET A 84 -17.97 -5.85 11.08
C MET A 84 -19.25 -5.48 10.34
N ARG A 85 -19.71 -6.34 9.41
CA ARG A 85 -20.97 -6.11 8.69
C ARG A 85 -22.18 -6.14 9.62
N ALA A 86 -22.23 -7.06 10.59
CA ALA A 86 -23.30 -7.14 11.57
C ALA A 86 -23.38 -5.90 12.46
N MET A 87 -22.23 -5.29 12.77
CA MET A 87 -22.13 -4.03 13.53
C MET A 87 -22.30 -2.77 12.66
N GLY A 88 -22.44 -2.91 11.33
CA GLY A 88 -22.49 -1.76 10.41
C GLY A 88 -21.16 -1.07 10.19
N LEU A 89 -20.04 -1.69 10.56
CA LEU A 89 -18.70 -1.13 10.47
C LEU A 89 -18.08 -1.39 9.08
N ALA A 90 -17.59 -0.32 8.45
CA ALA A 90 -16.83 -0.38 7.20
C ALA A 90 -15.60 0.51 7.32
N GLY A 91 -14.42 0.01 6.96
CA GLY A 91 -13.22 0.83 6.97
C GLY A 91 -13.39 2.07 6.08
N MET A 92 -13.14 3.24 6.63
CA MET A 92 -13.25 4.51 5.89
C MET A 92 -12.24 4.54 4.75
N ALA A 93 -12.71 4.79 3.54
CA ALA A 93 -11.88 4.86 2.34
C ALA A 93 -12.36 5.99 1.42
N PRO A 94 -11.44 6.67 0.68
CA PRO A 94 -11.81 7.74 -0.24
C PRO A 94 -12.58 7.24 -1.46
N GLY A 95 -13.42 8.12 -2.00
CA GLY A 95 -14.05 7.97 -3.32
C GLY A 95 -13.08 8.15 -4.49
N PRO A 96 -13.54 8.01 -5.76
CA PRO A 96 -12.71 8.19 -6.95
C PRO A 96 -12.23 9.64 -7.12
N ASN A 97 -11.03 9.81 -7.71
CA ASN A 97 -10.33 11.09 -7.83
C ASN A 97 -10.81 11.93 -9.04
N THR A 98 -10.93 13.26 -8.89
CA THR A 98 -11.52 14.18 -9.89
C THR A 98 -10.58 15.26 -10.45
N SER A 99 -9.27 15.28 -10.14
CA SER A 99 -8.32 16.35 -10.49
C SER A 99 -7.59 16.16 -11.82
N ARG A 100 -7.43 17.26 -12.64
CA ARG A 100 -6.65 17.32 -13.91
C ARG A 100 -5.47 18.29 -13.81
N LYS A 101 -4.33 17.98 -14.43
CA LYS A 101 -3.04 18.72 -14.35
C LYS A 101 -2.86 19.80 -15.43
N HIS A 102 -1.99 20.81 -15.13
CA HIS A 102 -1.66 21.97 -15.99
C HIS A 102 -0.26 21.86 -16.65
N PRO A 103 -0.01 22.38 -17.87
CA PRO A 103 1.24 22.14 -18.61
C PRO A 103 2.20 23.34 -18.55
N GLU A 104 3.44 23.15 -18.15
CA GLU A 104 4.70 23.85 -18.52
C GLU A 104 5.77 23.80 -17.44
N HIS A 105 6.79 22.93 -17.57
CA HIS A 105 8.10 23.07 -16.89
C HIS A 105 9.18 22.13 -17.48
N LYS A 106 10.47 22.53 -17.26
CA LYS A 106 11.71 21.94 -17.80
C LYS A 106 11.94 20.51 -17.26
N VAL A 107 12.31 19.58 -18.12
CA VAL A 107 12.34 18.13 -17.82
C VAL A 107 13.72 17.70 -17.37
N TYR A 108 13.80 17.08 -16.17
CA TYR A 108 14.95 16.26 -15.76
C TYR A 108 14.65 14.79 -16.03
N PRO A 109 15.71 13.96 -16.28
CA PRO A 109 15.51 12.55 -16.60
C PRO A 109 14.94 11.80 -15.38
N TYR A 110 13.99 10.91 -15.63
CA TYR A 110 13.50 9.97 -14.63
C TYR A 110 14.42 8.74 -14.59
N LEU A 111 15.10 8.53 -13.46
CA LEU A 111 16.14 7.52 -13.31
C LEU A 111 15.63 6.17 -12.80
N LEU A 112 14.38 6.07 -12.34
CA LEU A 112 13.91 4.94 -11.55
C LEU A 112 13.14 3.87 -12.33
N ARG A 113 13.08 4.00 -13.67
CA ARG A 113 12.35 3.03 -14.50
C ARG A 113 13.11 1.70 -14.53
N GLY A 114 12.43 0.63 -14.10
CA GLY A 114 13.01 -0.71 -14.10
C GLY A 114 14.13 -0.92 -13.08
N VAL A 115 14.42 0.08 -12.25
CA VAL A 115 15.43 -0.04 -11.19
C VAL A 115 14.83 -0.78 -9.99
N PRO A 116 15.37 -1.94 -9.60
CA PRO A 116 14.94 -2.63 -8.41
C PRO A 116 15.42 -1.90 -7.15
N ILE A 117 14.49 -1.58 -6.27
CA ILE A 117 14.79 -0.97 -4.97
C ILE A 117 14.92 -2.10 -3.96
N VAL A 118 16.14 -2.35 -3.52
CA VAL A 118 16.49 -3.56 -2.75
C VAL A 118 17.02 -3.28 -1.34
N ARG A 119 17.26 -2.02 -0.97
CA ARG A 119 17.78 -1.65 0.34
C ARG A 119 17.28 -0.28 0.81
N PRO A 120 17.25 -0.02 2.14
CA PRO A 120 17.00 1.32 2.68
C PRO A 120 18.01 2.34 2.15
N ASN A 121 17.58 3.59 2.05
CA ASN A 121 18.37 4.73 1.57
C ASN A 121 18.90 4.58 0.12
N GLN A 122 18.34 3.68 -0.66
CA GLN A 122 18.64 3.63 -2.10
C GLN A 122 17.91 4.75 -2.84
N VAL A 123 16.62 4.93 -2.57
CA VAL A 123 15.82 6.00 -3.18
C VAL A 123 14.96 6.66 -2.13
N TRP A 124 15.08 7.98 -2.03
CA TRP A 124 14.12 8.81 -1.30
C TRP A 124 13.25 9.58 -2.27
N SER A 125 12.05 9.91 -1.88
CA SER A 125 11.23 10.86 -2.62
C SER A 125 10.53 11.86 -1.73
N THR A 126 10.15 12.99 -2.34
CA THR A 126 9.42 14.07 -1.71
C THR A 126 8.30 14.58 -2.61
N ASP A 127 7.34 15.21 -1.99
CA ASP A 127 6.26 15.97 -2.63
C ASP A 127 5.65 16.92 -1.60
N ILE A 128 4.90 17.92 -2.08
CA ILE A 128 4.16 18.85 -1.25
C ILE A 128 2.67 18.57 -1.40
N THR A 129 1.97 18.49 -0.27
CA THR A 129 0.52 18.53 -0.26
C THR A 129 0.00 19.71 0.54
N TYR A 130 -1.21 20.17 0.23
CA TYR A 130 -1.87 21.17 1.06
C TYR A 130 -2.96 20.53 1.91
N ILE A 131 -3.09 21.05 3.12
CA ILE A 131 -4.11 20.67 4.10
C ILE A 131 -4.98 21.88 4.35
N ARG A 132 -6.28 21.72 4.15
CA ARG A 132 -7.27 22.76 4.44
C ARG A 132 -7.57 22.76 5.92
N LEU A 133 -7.47 23.94 6.54
CA LEU A 133 -7.93 24.21 7.90
C LEU A 133 -9.25 25.01 7.88
N ALA A 134 -9.80 25.29 9.05
CA ALA A 134 -10.98 26.16 9.18
C ALA A 134 -10.76 27.52 8.52
N HIS A 135 -9.55 28.07 8.64
CA HIS A 135 -9.15 29.33 8.02
C HIS A 135 -7.85 29.15 7.21
N GLY A 136 -7.97 28.99 5.88
CA GLY A 136 -6.83 28.94 4.98
C GLY A 136 -6.27 27.53 4.72
N PHE A 137 -4.99 27.47 4.36
CA PHE A 137 -4.27 26.26 3.99
C PHE A 137 -2.92 26.20 4.67
N VAL A 138 -2.44 24.99 4.90
CA VAL A 138 -1.08 24.68 5.31
C VAL A 138 -0.48 23.73 4.30
N TYR A 139 0.77 23.97 3.94
CA TYR A 139 1.56 23.08 3.08
C TYR A 139 2.30 22.08 3.95
N LEU A 140 2.26 20.82 3.55
CA LEU A 140 2.99 19.72 4.19
C LEU A 140 3.93 19.13 3.16
N VAL A 141 5.22 19.13 3.46
CA VAL A 141 6.26 18.36 2.74
C VAL A 141 6.65 17.15 3.57
N ALA A 142 6.94 16.03 2.92
CA ALA A 142 7.53 14.87 3.58
C ALA A 142 8.53 14.17 2.66
N ILE A 143 9.50 13.51 3.28
CA ILE A 143 10.50 12.69 2.62
C ILE A 143 10.28 11.24 3.05
N ILE A 144 10.18 10.35 2.08
CA ILE A 144 9.91 8.93 2.30
C ILE A 144 11.00 8.06 1.67
N ASP A 145 11.42 7.03 2.38
CA ASP A 145 12.29 5.98 1.84
C ASP A 145 11.47 4.96 1.04
N TRP A 146 11.87 4.70 -0.20
CA TRP A 146 11.12 3.82 -1.10
C TRP A 146 11.20 2.34 -0.74
N TYR A 147 12.28 1.90 -0.10
CA TYR A 147 12.42 0.53 0.31
C TYR A 147 11.46 0.16 1.44
N SER A 148 11.47 0.96 2.49
CA SER A 148 10.75 0.69 3.74
C SER A 148 9.40 1.38 3.85
N ARG A 149 9.14 2.38 3.01
CA ARG A 149 7.99 3.32 3.13
C ARG A 149 8.04 4.18 4.39
N ARG A 150 9.19 4.26 5.05
CA ARG A 150 9.38 5.07 6.25
C ARG A 150 9.37 6.54 5.89
N VAL A 151 8.58 7.33 6.61
CA VAL A 151 8.66 8.79 6.58
C VAL A 151 9.89 9.19 7.39
N LEU A 152 10.87 9.74 6.69
CA LEU A 152 12.16 10.10 7.27
C LEU A 152 12.10 11.46 7.96
N ASN A 153 11.46 12.42 7.29
CA ASN A 153 11.21 13.75 7.82
C ASN A 153 9.97 14.37 7.19
N TRP A 154 9.41 15.37 7.86
CA TRP A 154 8.29 16.16 7.38
C TRP A 154 8.31 17.55 7.99
N ARG A 155 7.75 18.53 7.28
CA ARG A 155 7.57 19.90 7.77
C ARG A 155 6.26 20.48 7.27
N ILE A 156 5.72 21.46 8.01
CA ILE A 156 4.57 22.25 7.58
C ILE A 156 4.98 23.71 7.42
N SER A 157 4.31 24.40 6.51
CA SER A 157 4.47 25.84 6.27
C SER A 157 3.15 26.49 5.90
N ASN A 158 2.97 27.74 6.26
CA ASN A 158 1.87 28.58 5.80
C ASN A 158 2.19 29.29 4.47
N SER A 159 3.44 29.22 4.00
CA SER A 159 3.87 29.71 2.69
C SER A 159 4.44 28.58 1.82
N MET A 160 4.36 28.76 0.50
CA MET A 160 4.85 27.77 -0.47
C MET A 160 6.28 28.11 -0.95
N GLU A 161 7.13 28.61 -0.06
CA GLU A 161 8.51 28.93 -0.35
C GLU A 161 9.39 27.67 -0.36
N ALA A 162 10.51 27.70 -1.09
CA ALA A 162 11.39 26.54 -1.18
C ALA A 162 12.12 26.23 0.14
N VAL A 163 12.27 27.20 1.03
CA VAL A 163 13.06 27.11 2.27
C VAL A 163 12.61 25.94 3.16
N PHE A 164 11.29 25.78 3.40
CA PHE A 164 10.81 24.70 4.27
C PHE A 164 11.05 23.30 3.68
N CYS A 165 11.17 23.19 2.34
CA CYS A 165 11.54 21.95 1.67
C CYS A 165 13.04 21.68 1.83
N VAL A 166 13.88 22.71 1.72
CA VAL A 166 15.33 22.63 1.96
C VAL A 166 15.62 22.21 3.38
N ASP A 167 15.01 22.87 4.35
CA ASP A 167 15.16 22.53 5.78
C ASP A 167 14.72 21.08 6.06
N CYS A 168 13.62 20.63 5.42
CA CYS A 168 13.16 19.25 5.55
C CYS A 168 14.19 18.26 5.01
N LEU A 169 14.81 18.58 3.88
CA LEU A 169 15.85 17.78 3.24
C LEU A 169 17.12 17.72 4.10
N GLU A 170 17.63 18.87 4.55
CA GLU A 170 18.86 18.95 5.34
C GLU A 170 18.72 18.20 6.69
N ASP A 171 17.56 18.31 7.34
CA ASP A 171 17.27 17.55 8.56
C ASP A 171 17.21 16.04 8.31
N ALA A 172 16.60 15.62 7.19
CA ALA A 172 16.54 14.21 6.83
C ALA A 172 17.95 13.64 6.55
N LEU A 173 18.78 14.38 5.81
CA LEU A 173 20.17 14.01 5.50
C LEU A 173 21.00 13.90 6.79
N ARG A 174 20.86 14.85 7.71
CA ARG A 174 21.59 14.85 8.98
C ARG A 174 21.21 13.65 9.86
N THR A 175 19.94 13.24 9.85
CA THR A 175 19.43 12.22 10.78
C THR A 175 19.56 10.80 10.22
N HIS A 176 19.40 10.63 8.91
CA HIS A 176 19.29 9.31 8.27
C HIS A 176 20.43 8.99 7.29
N GLY A 177 21.38 9.90 7.12
CA GLY A 177 22.40 9.80 6.08
C GLY A 177 21.82 10.23 4.72
N LYS A 178 22.41 9.77 3.64
CA LYS A 178 22.04 10.18 2.28
C LYS A 178 21.57 9.03 1.40
N PRO A 179 20.58 9.28 0.52
CA PRO A 179 20.19 8.33 -0.50
C PRO A 179 21.18 8.32 -1.67
N GLU A 180 21.07 7.32 -2.54
CA GLU A 180 21.76 7.33 -3.83
C GLU A 180 21.02 8.21 -4.84
N ILE A 181 19.68 8.06 -4.89
CA ILE A 181 18.82 8.81 -5.79
C ILE A 181 17.73 9.52 -4.97
N PHE A 182 17.52 10.79 -5.29
CA PHE A 182 16.41 11.57 -4.73
C PHE A 182 15.41 11.91 -5.83
N ASN A 183 14.16 11.49 -5.65
CA ASN A 183 13.08 11.71 -6.61
C ASN A 183 12.09 12.79 -6.15
N SER A 184 11.71 13.69 -7.04
CA SER A 184 10.70 14.72 -6.81
C SER A 184 9.85 14.95 -8.06
N ASP A 185 8.78 15.71 -7.93
CA ASP A 185 8.12 16.30 -9.08
C ASP A 185 8.92 17.51 -9.63
N GLN A 186 8.43 18.11 -10.70
CA GLN A 186 9.04 19.30 -11.32
C GLN A 186 8.49 20.62 -10.71
N GLY A 187 8.09 20.61 -9.45
CA GLY A 187 7.63 21.79 -8.74
C GLY A 187 8.73 22.86 -8.60
N ALA A 188 8.33 24.15 -8.58
CA ALA A 188 9.28 25.25 -8.47
C ALA A 188 10.16 25.17 -7.22
N GLN A 189 9.66 24.58 -6.14
CA GLN A 189 10.39 24.37 -4.89
C GLN A 189 11.55 23.39 -5.05
N PHE A 190 11.31 22.28 -5.77
CA PHE A 190 12.28 21.20 -5.97
C PHE A 190 13.26 21.47 -7.13
N THR A 191 12.90 22.37 -8.06
CA THR A 191 13.78 22.84 -9.12
C THR A 191 14.59 24.07 -8.74
N SER A 192 14.36 24.62 -7.52
CA SER A 192 15.12 25.77 -7.02
C SER A 192 16.61 25.42 -6.84
N THR A 193 17.49 26.39 -7.06
CA THR A 193 18.93 26.26 -6.85
C THR A 193 19.27 25.95 -5.39
N GLY A 194 18.47 26.40 -4.43
CA GLY A 194 18.63 26.06 -3.01
C GLY A 194 18.44 24.57 -2.76
N PHE A 195 17.38 23.97 -3.34
CA PHE A 195 17.08 22.55 -3.13
C PHE A 195 18.03 21.64 -3.91
N THR A 196 18.20 21.89 -5.21
CA THR A 196 19.11 21.08 -6.05
C THR A 196 20.56 21.22 -5.62
N GLY A 197 20.98 22.42 -5.17
CA GLY A 197 22.33 22.66 -4.67
C GLY A 197 22.68 21.84 -3.39
N VAL A 198 21.70 21.53 -2.54
CA VAL A 198 21.92 20.59 -1.41
C VAL A 198 22.19 19.18 -1.94
N LEU A 199 21.38 18.69 -2.88
CA LEU A 199 21.55 17.35 -3.44
C LEU A 199 22.89 17.20 -4.20
N GLU A 200 23.26 18.20 -4.99
CA GLU A 200 24.54 18.23 -5.71
C GLU A 200 25.74 18.26 -4.76
N ARG A 201 25.70 19.10 -3.71
CA ARG A 201 26.76 19.17 -2.68
C ARG A 201 26.97 17.83 -1.98
N GLU A 202 25.89 17.10 -1.75
CA GLU A 202 25.94 15.78 -1.09
C GLU A 202 26.25 14.63 -2.08
N GLY A 203 26.35 14.92 -3.38
CA GLY A 203 26.61 13.93 -4.41
C GLY A 203 25.46 12.95 -4.65
N ILE A 204 24.22 13.42 -4.43
CA ILE A 204 22.99 12.63 -4.60
C ILE A 204 22.49 12.81 -6.03
N GLU A 205 22.13 11.70 -6.70
CA GLU A 205 21.54 11.75 -8.03
C GLU A 205 20.09 12.26 -7.99
N VAL A 206 19.80 13.29 -8.82
CA VAL A 206 18.46 13.88 -8.89
C VAL A 206 17.65 13.20 -9.96
N SER A 207 16.49 12.68 -9.59
CA SER A 207 15.48 12.13 -10.48
C SER A 207 14.21 12.98 -10.40
N MET A 208 13.57 13.26 -11.55
CA MET A 208 12.31 13.99 -11.57
C MET A 208 11.26 13.27 -12.41
N ASP A 209 10.02 13.31 -11.92
CA ASP A 209 8.89 12.65 -12.57
C ASP A 209 8.68 13.15 -14.00
N GLY A 210 8.43 12.24 -14.93
CA GLY A 210 8.09 12.59 -16.30
C GLY A 210 6.66 13.15 -16.43
N ARG A 211 6.43 14.02 -17.43
CA ARG A 211 5.10 14.55 -17.72
C ARG A 211 4.08 13.43 -17.97
N GLY A 212 2.98 13.45 -17.24
CA GLY A 212 1.85 12.54 -17.46
C GLY A 212 2.01 11.12 -16.91
N ARG A 213 3.03 10.84 -16.12
CA ARG A 213 3.29 9.51 -15.54
C ARG A 213 2.83 9.46 -14.09
N VAL A 214 1.67 8.84 -13.90
CA VAL A 214 0.99 8.72 -12.59
C VAL A 214 1.75 7.85 -11.59
N PHE A 215 2.75 7.09 -12.03
CA PHE A 215 3.42 6.11 -11.17
C PHE A 215 4.80 6.55 -10.66
N ASP A 216 5.31 7.67 -11.14
CA ASP A 216 6.70 8.07 -10.87
C ASP A 216 6.92 8.51 -9.41
N ASN A 217 5.87 8.94 -8.68
CA ASN A 217 5.94 9.28 -7.23
C ASN A 217 4.83 8.62 -6.40
N ILE A 218 4.44 7.40 -6.76
CA ILE A 218 3.29 6.68 -6.19
C ILE A 218 3.37 6.51 -4.66
N PHE A 219 4.59 6.46 -4.08
CA PHE A 219 4.74 6.20 -2.64
C PHE A 219 4.36 7.41 -1.80
N VAL A 220 4.77 8.61 -2.23
CA VAL A 220 4.40 9.87 -1.57
C VAL A 220 2.92 10.20 -1.82
N GLU A 221 2.42 10.00 -3.04
CA GLU A 221 0.99 10.18 -3.31
C GLU A 221 0.12 9.28 -2.41
N ARG A 222 0.56 8.04 -2.20
CA ARG A 222 -0.11 7.12 -1.28
C ARG A 222 0.02 7.55 0.18
N LEU A 223 1.16 8.14 0.56
CA LEU A 223 1.33 8.74 1.89
C LEU A 223 0.32 9.85 2.11
N TRP A 224 0.15 10.78 1.15
CA TRP A 224 -0.83 11.86 1.26
C TRP A 224 -2.26 11.37 1.43
N ARG A 225 -2.60 10.31 0.70
CA ARG A 225 -3.90 9.67 0.88
C ARG A 225 -4.08 9.12 2.30
N ASN A 226 -3.05 8.47 2.85
CA ASN A 226 -3.12 7.94 4.20
C ASN A 226 -3.23 9.08 5.22
N VAL A 227 -2.35 10.08 5.18
CA VAL A 227 -2.39 11.25 6.07
C VAL A 227 -3.76 11.93 6.07
N LYS A 228 -4.29 12.22 4.87
CA LYS A 228 -5.56 12.95 4.76
C LYS A 228 -6.75 12.15 5.28
N TYR A 229 -6.83 10.86 4.96
CA TYR A 229 -8.01 10.04 5.26
C TYR A 229 -7.91 9.24 6.57
N GLU A 230 -6.72 9.04 7.08
CA GLU A 230 -6.52 8.31 8.33
C GLU A 230 -6.35 9.25 9.53
N ASP A 231 -6.06 10.55 9.29
CA ASP A 231 -5.82 11.54 10.34
C ASP A 231 -6.55 12.86 10.09
N VAL A 232 -6.13 13.64 9.09
CA VAL A 232 -6.56 15.04 8.92
C VAL A 232 -8.08 15.19 8.80
N TYR A 233 -8.73 14.38 7.94
CA TYR A 233 -10.18 14.47 7.72
C TYR A 233 -11.00 13.87 8.85
N LEU A 234 -10.41 13.00 9.66
CA LEU A 234 -11.08 12.42 10.83
C LEU A 234 -11.06 13.37 12.01
N LYS A 235 -9.92 14.04 12.24
CA LYS A 235 -9.74 14.91 13.39
C LYS A 235 -10.20 16.35 13.14
N GLY A 236 -10.19 16.81 11.87
CA GLY A 236 -10.73 18.12 11.49
C GLY A 236 -10.06 19.28 12.21
N TYR A 237 -8.73 19.34 12.19
CA TYR A 237 -7.92 20.35 12.88
C TYR A 237 -8.34 21.77 12.55
N ALA A 238 -8.54 22.61 13.58
CA ALA A 238 -8.92 24.00 13.42
C ALA A 238 -7.70 24.93 13.26
N THR A 239 -6.59 24.61 13.95
CA THR A 239 -5.38 25.44 14.03
C THR A 239 -4.14 24.73 13.51
N ILE A 240 -3.10 25.51 13.17
CA ILE A 240 -1.79 24.98 12.74
C ILE A 240 -1.13 24.21 13.89
N GLY A 241 -1.26 24.67 15.13
CA GLY A 241 -0.69 24.01 16.29
C GLY A 241 -1.30 22.63 16.55
N GLU A 242 -2.64 22.53 16.47
CA GLU A 242 -3.33 21.22 16.57
C GLU A 242 -2.91 20.28 15.45
N LEU A 243 -2.85 20.78 14.21
CA LEU A 243 -2.39 20.00 13.06
C LEU A 243 -0.95 19.50 13.26
N MET A 244 -0.05 20.35 13.74
CA MET A 244 1.35 19.97 13.96
C MET A 244 1.49 18.84 15.00
N LEU A 245 0.78 18.95 16.12
CA LEU A 245 0.77 17.91 17.15
C LEU A 245 0.16 16.62 16.62
N GLY A 246 -0.99 16.69 15.93
CA GLY A 246 -1.64 15.52 15.37
C GLY A 246 -0.81 14.83 14.28
N LEU A 247 -0.14 15.59 13.41
CA LEU A 247 0.76 15.01 12.42
C LEU A 247 1.99 14.35 13.07
N ALA A 248 2.53 14.93 14.16
CA ALA A 248 3.63 14.32 14.89
C ALA A 248 3.22 12.94 15.45
N GLU A 249 2.06 12.84 16.10
CA GLU A 249 1.50 11.57 16.57
C GLU A 249 1.24 10.60 15.41
N TYR A 250 0.64 11.11 14.32
CA TYR A 250 0.32 10.27 13.16
C TYR A 250 1.57 9.68 12.49
N PHE A 251 2.63 10.45 12.30
CA PHE A 251 3.85 9.93 11.67
C PHE A 251 4.62 8.95 12.58
N VAL A 252 4.55 9.11 13.90
CA VAL A 252 5.03 8.07 14.83
C VAL A 252 4.22 6.79 14.65
N PHE A 253 2.89 6.87 14.70
CA PHE A 253 2.01 5.73 14.45
C PHE A 253 2.25 5.10 13.06
N TYR A 254 2.35 5.92 12.01
CA TYR A 254 2.58 5.46 10.64
C TYR A 254 3.88 4.63 10.53
N ASN A 255 4.96 5.10 11.13
CA ASN A 255 6.27 4.46 11.06
C ASN A 255 6.39 3.24 11.97
N SER A 256 5.91 3.32 13.22
CA SER A 256 6.21 2.32 14.26
C SER A 256 5.10 1.31 14.53
N GLU A 257 3.83 1.65 14.25
CA GLU A 257 2.69 0.83 14.64
C GLU A 257 1.84 0.35 13.47
N ARG A 258 1.69 1.20 12.45
CA ARG A 258 0.79 0.95 11.33
C ARG A 258 1.28 -0.19 10.43
N PRO A 259 0.54 -1.32 10.30
CA PRO A 259 0.95 -2.41 9.42
C PRO A 259 0.77 -2.03 7.95
N HIS A 260 1.77 -2.30 7.12
CA HIS A 260 1.74 -2.03 5.68
C HIS A 260 1.60 -3.32 4.88
N GLN A 261 0.55 -3.41 4.08
CA GLN A 261 0.28 -4.61 3.26
C GLN A 261 1.43 -4.90 2.27
N SER A 262 2.05 -3.86 1.69
CA SER A 262 3.18 -4.01 0.77
C SER A 262 4.48 -4.45 1.45
N LEU A 263 4.53 -4.41 2.78
CA LEU A 263 5.65 -4.84 3.61
C LEU A 263 5.32 -6.14 4.38
N ALA A 264 4.45 -6.97 3.83
CA ALA A 264 3.97 -8.18 4.51
C ALA A 264 3.40 -7.90 5.92
N ASN A 265 2.71 -6.76 6.07
CA ASN A 265 2.14 -6.25 7.33
C ASN A 265 3.17 -5.88 8.41
N LYS A 266 4.43 -5.74 8.07
CA LYS A 266 5.42 -5.11 8.94
C LYS A 266 5.22 -3.59 8.98
N THR A 267 5.79 -2.95 9.98
CA THR A 267 5.84 -1.49 10.06
C THR A 267 7.05 -0.94 9.28
N PRO A 268 6.99 0.29 8.78
CA PRO A 268 8.11 0.92 8.10
C PRO A 268 9.41 0.93 8.91
N ASP A 269 9.35 1.19 10.21
CA ASP A 269 10.52 1.22 11.10
C ASP A 269 11.20 -0.14 11.20
N VAL A 270 10.45 -1.22 11.31
CA VAL A 270 11.01 -2.58 11.35
C VAL A 270 11.74 -2.87 10.04
N VAL A 271 11.12 -2.57 8.90
CA VAL A 271 11.71 -2.82 7.58
C VAL A 271 12.95 -1.95 7.34
N TYR A 272 12.90 -0.67 7.74
CA TYR A 272 14.03 0.24 7.61
C TYR A 272 15.25 -0.20 8.41
N ARG A 273 15.04 -0.60 9.68
CA ARG A 273 16.14 -1.02 10.58
C ARG A 273 16.71 -2.40 10.25
N THR A 274 15.85 -3.34 9.82
CA THR A 274 16.30 -4.71 9.55
C THR A 274 16.76 -4.90 8.10
N ALA A 275 16.43 -3.96 7.20
CA ALA A 275 16.60 -4.10 5.75
C ALA A 275 15.96 -5.37 5.17
N LEU A 276 14.87 -5.87 5.79
CA LEU A 276 14.20 -7.13 5.40
C LEU A 276 12.72 -6.93 5.12
N GLY A 277 12.30 -7.36 3.92
CA GLY A 277 10.87 -7.40 3.53
C GLY A 277 10.34 -6.09 2.97
N GLY A 278 11.23 -5.18 2.59
CA GLY A 278 10.92 -3.99 1.79
C GLY A 278 11.16 -4.21 0.31
N GLY A 279 11.16 -3.10 -0.42
CA GLY A 279 11.51 -3.07 -1.84
C GLY A 279 10.40 -2.55 -2.74
N ALA A 280 10.80 -2.22 -3.96
CA ALA A 280 9.92 -1.80 -5.03
C ALA A 280 10.55 -2.09 -6.40
N LEU A 281 9.70 -2.24 -7.37
CA LEU A 281 10.07 -2.23 -8.79
C LEU A 281 8.98 -1.46 -9.54
N ILE A 282 9.34 -0.37 -10.17
CA ILE A 282 8.43 0.43 -10.98
C ILE A 282 8.51 -0.08 -12.42
N LEU A 283 7.51 -0.87 -12.81
CA LEU A 283 7.35 -1.36 -14.18
C LEU A 283 6.33 -0.49 -14.90
N ASP A 284 6.72 0.01 -16.05
CA ASP A 284 5.78 0.68 -16.97
C ASP A 284 4.94 -0.38 -17.68
N LYS A 285 3.65 -0.45 -17.36
CA LYS A 285 2.71 -1.41 -17.96
C LYS A 285 2.46 -1.16 -19.45
N PHE A 286 2.94 -0.04 -19.98
CA PHE A 286 2.73 0.39 -21.37
C PHE A 286 3.98 0.23 -22.25
N LEU A 287 5.10 -0.25 -21.72
CA LEU A 287 6.25 -0.62 -22.55
C LEU A 287 5.91 -1.88 -23.34
N ARG A 288 5.95 -1.77 -24.66
CA ARG A 288 5.99 -2.93 -25.56
C ARG A 288 7.27 -3.71 -25.28
N ALA A 289 7.18 -5.04 -25.38
CA ALA A 289 8.27 -5.98 -25.06
C ALA A 289 9.57 -5.81 -25.88
N ASP A 290 9.62 -4.84 -26.79
CA ASP A 290 10.68 -4.66 -27.78
C ASP A 290 11.64 -3.49 -27.46
N GLU A 291 11.41 -2.73 -26.37
CA GLU A 291 12.32 -1.67 -25.93
C GLU A 291 13.18 -2.16 -24.75
N GLU A 292 14.38 -2.67 -25.05
CA GLU A 292 15.39 -2.92 -24.02
C GLU A 292 15.79 -1.63 -23.29
N PRO A 293 15.93 -1.66 -21.94
CA PRO A 293 16.35 -0.49 -21.18
C PRO A 293 17.84 -0.18 -21.50
N SER A 294 18.07 0.94 -22.18
CA SER A 294 19.41 1.49 -22.36
C SER A 294 19.90 2.13 -21.06
N VAL A 295 20.53 1.36 -20.21
CA VAL A 295 21.33 1.88 -19.08
C VAL A 295 22.79 1.54 -19.33
N PRO A 296 23.67 2.52 -19.55
CA PRO A 296 25.10 2.24 -19.53
C PRO A 296 25.55 2.03 -18.08
N LEU A 297 25.93 0.80 -17.76
CA LEU A 297 26.74 0.49 -16.58
C LEU A 297 28.06 1.27 -16.65
N ARG A 298 28.20 2.33 -15.87
CA ARG A 298 29.52 2.91 -15.62
C ARG A 298 30.31 1.96 -14.74
N SER A 299 31.22 1.23 -15.34
CA SER A 299 32.28 0.51 -14.68
C SER A 299 33.20 1.51 -13.97
N THR A 300 33.30 1.42 -12.66
CA THR A 300 34.41 2.01 -11.89
C THR A 300 35.70 1.27 -12.27
N GLY A 301 36.55 1.96 -12.95
CA GLY A 301 37.87 1.45 -13.33
C GLY A 301 38.79 1.28 -12.14
N GLY A 302 39.26 0.08 -11.95
CA GLY A 302 40.42 -0.25 -11.13
C GLY A 302 41.33 -1.12 -11.96
N SER A 303 42.43 -0.54 -12.38
CA SER A 303 43.50 -1.18 -13.13
C SER A 303 44.20 -2.24 -12.28
N SER A 304 44.37 -3.45 -12.82
CA SER A 304 45.64 -4.19 -12.66
C SER A 304 45.70 -5.33 -13.68
N SER A 305 46.81 -5.32 -14.39
CA SER A 305 47.27 -6.24 -15.40
C SER A 305 47.56 -7.64 -14.83
N ALA A 306 47.22 -8.69 -15.57
CA ALA A 306 48.13 -9.81 -15.88
C ALA A 306 47.49 -10.81 -16.86
N ASN A 307 48.21 -11.08 -17.94
CA ASN A 307 47.99 -12.10 -18.95
C ASN A 307 47.83 -13.52 -18.38
N THR A 308 46.98 -14.31 -18.99
CA THR A 308 47.40 -15.61 -19.56
C THR A 308 46.29 -16.20 -20.44
N GLU A 309 46.67 -16.55 -21.66
CA GLU A 309 45.92 -17.34 -22.65
C GLU A 309 45.62 -18.76 -22.14
N SER A 310 44.47 -19.30 -22.44
CA SER A 310 44.35 -20.70 -22.90
C SER A 310 43.00 -20.99 -23.55
N THR A 311 43.09 -21.51 -24.71
CA THR A 311 42.16 -22.05 -25.70
C THR A 311 41.32 -23.24 -25.23
N ALA A 312 40.21 -23.41 -25.94
CA ALA A 312 39.45 -24.62 -26.33
C ALA A 312 38.10 -24.78 -25.63
N THR A 313 37.01 -25.06 -26.21
CA THR A 313 36.47 -25.72 -27.38
C THR A 313 34.95 -25.86 -27.14
N ALA A 314 34.18 -25.58 -28.14
CA ALA A 314 32.74 -25.73 -28.19
C ALA A 314 32.29 -27.21 -28.15
N THR A 315 31.19 -27.49 -27.49
CA THR A 315 30.31 -28.58 -27.94
C THR A 315 28.85 -28.24 -27.63
N ALA A 316 28.08 -28.16 -28.67
CA ALA A 316 26.63 -28.05 -28.70
C ALA A 316 26.01 -29.42 -28.44
N THR A 317 24.92 -29.47 -27.64
CA THR A 317 24.00 -30.59 -27.73
C THR A 317 22.56 -30.12 -27.57
N THR A 318 21.80 -30.53 -28.54
CA THR A 318 20.41 -30.27 -28.86
C THR A 318 19.40 -30.95 -27.94
N LYS A 319 18.22 -30.31 -27.85
CA LYS A 319 16.86 -30.69 -27.41
C LYS A 319 16.50 -32.18 -27.39
N PRO A 320 15.39 -32.60 -26.67
CA PRO A 320 14.07 -32.38 -27.28
C PRO A 320 12.88 -32.00 -26.36
N LYS A 321 11.86 -31.46 -27.04
CA LYS A 321 10.47 -31.21 -26.60
C LYS A 321 9.71 -32.52 -26.31
N ALA A 322 8.80 -32.50 -25.31
CA ALA A 322 7.65 -33.41 -25.28
C ALA A 322 6.39 -32.66 -24.94
N LYS A 323 5.34 -33.00 -25.69
CA LYS A 323 3.95 -32.49 -25.66
C LYS A 323 3.09 -33.22 -24.63
N PRO A 324 1.86 -32.71 -24.33
CA PRO A 324 1.01 -33.15 -23.23
C PRO A 324 0.03 -34.27 -23.64
N GLY A 325 -0.37 -35.06 -22.65
CA GLY A 325 -1.38 -36.10 -22.87
C GLY A 325 -2.00 -36.66 -21.60
N GLN A 326 -3.30 -36.39 -21.47
CA GLN A 326 -4.37 -37.26 -21.01
C GLN A 326 -4.60 -37.59 -19.53
N ARG A 327 -5.80 -37.21 -19.13
CA ARG A 327 -6.61 -37.70 -18.01
C ARG A 327 -6.69 -39.23 -17.97
N ARG A 328 -6.65 -39.81 -16.78
CA ARG A 328 -7.43 -41.02 -16.43
C ARG A 328 -7.88 -41.00 -14.97
N SER A 329 -9.16 -41.23 -14.79
CA SER A 329 -9.90 -41.56 -13.60
C SER A 329 -9.69 -43.03 -13.20
N ALA A 330 -9.69 -43.33 -11.90
CA ALA A 330 -10.13 -44.57 -11.25
C ALA A 330 -9.89 -44.39 -9.75
N ALA A 331 -10.87 -44.28 -8.88
CA ALA A 331 -11.76 -45.29 -8.33
C ALA A 331 -11.06 -46.28 -7.34
N SER A 332 -11.48 -46.10 -6.08
CA SER A 332 -11.72 -47.07 -5.00
C SER A 332 -10.61 -48.10 -4.59
N ALA A 333 -10.27 -48.07 -3.30
CA ALA A 333 -10.46 -49.23 -2.44
C ALA A 333 -10.21 -48.88 -0.96
N VAL A 334 -11.10 -49.30 -0.17
CA VAL A 334 -11.26 -49.51 1.25
C VAL A 334 -10.25 -50.54 1.75
N GLU A 335 -9.79 -50.34 3.00
CA GLU A 335 -9.53 -51.35 4.04
C GLU A 335 -8.84 -50.61 5.20
N SER A 336 -9.44 -50.39 6.33
CA SER A 336 -9.72 -51.16 7.55
C SER A 336 -8.52 -52.00 8.06
N THR A 337 -7.97 -51.58 9.18
CA THR A 337 -7.82 -52.36 10.42
C THR A 337 -6.81 -51.69 11.38
N ALA A 338 -7.26 -51.70 12.60
CA ALA A 338 -6.72 -51.69 13.95
C ALA A 338 -6.59 -50.32 14.62
#